data_b53287aded4cc810dc9c3ba94b035f3f
#
_entry.id   b53287aded4cc810dc9c3ba94b035f3f
#
_cell.length_a   1.000
_cell.length_b   1.000
_cell.length_c   1.000
_cell.angle_alpha   90.00
_cell.angle_beta   90.00
_cell.angle_gamma   90.00
#
_symmetry.space_group_name_H-M   'P 1'
#
loop_
_entity.id
_entity.type
_entity.pdbx_description
1 polymer ?
#
loop_
_entity_poly.entity_id
_entity_poly.type
_entity_poly.pdbx_seq_one_letter_code
_entity_poly.pdbx_strand_id
1 'polypeptide(L)'
;MRPRDELATARLLLDTLSLGDSVDTGQLRARWALAPHGALVTLAKYEGAELWLAQRLRALGIALAQVPAAALDAAATRTRARTMRADAALVAVLEAFRAAQVDCILLKSAALRRLTARLPMAGARATSDVDLLVPEADGDHALGVLRARGWSLLDSPHGAGSDDPAVAAPRAPIAPSNERGTMRAERMGAPHHHLPSVADASGVAIELHTTTGHAVRPMEAWRRAVADRQPANLDGVVAWAPGDSWLLLHAVAHGLGDAGERARSGLRLRYWLDGAILIAGNTLRWDVIRERVGTGETGPPALARAWLWTAAGIAGCRVGIDELGSGEVAAFELDRLLAWRLRVLERHDATSRWGRKLLEEGARIEAGLPPELAWSPEPLRARVRRRAAQWLARAHWAWWRAQT
;
A
#
# COMPACT_ATOMS: atom_id res chain seq x y z
N MET A 1 -21.66 9.67 14.60
CA MET A 1 -21.21 11.01 14.09
C MET A 1 -22.14 11.44 12.97
N ARG A 2 -22.36 12.73 12.77
CA ARG A 2 -23.15 13.23 11.62
C ARG A 2 -22.27 13.23 10.37
N PRO A 3 -22.83 13.09 9.14
CA PRO A 3 -22.04 13.03 7.90
C PRO A 3 -21.07 14.21 7.69
N ARG A 4 -21.48 15.44 8.07
CA ARG A 4 -20.61 16.62 8.00
C ARG A 4 -19.42 16.53 8.95
N ASP A 5 -19.61 15.92 10.11
CA ASP A 5 -18.56 15.73 11.10
C ASP A 5 -17.57 14.66 10.63
N GLU A 6 -18.03 13.62 9.92
CA GLU A 6 -17.19 12.57 9.31
C GLU A 6 -16.24 13.17 8.25
N LEU A 7 -16.76 14.03 7.37
CA LEU A 7 -15.97 14.70 6.36
C LEU A 7 -14.94 15.67 6.96
N ALA A 8 -15.34 16.45 7.97
CA ALA A 8 -14.42 17.34 8.69
C ALA A 8 -13.30 16.56 9.40
N THR A 9 -13.64 15.40 9.97
CA THR A 9 -12.68 14.49 10.62
C THR A 9 -11.71 13.89 9.61
N ALA A 10 -12.20 13.45 8.46
CA ALA A 10 -11.37 12.92 7.38
C ALA A 10 -10.39 13.97 6.83
N ARG A 11 -10.87 15.19 6.60
CA ARG A 11 -10.03 16.33 6.18
C ARG A 11 -8.96 16.66 7.21
N LEU A 12 -9.31 16.64 8.49
CA LEU A 12 -8.36 16.88 9.57
C LEU A 12 -7.23 15.84 9.55
N LEU A 13 -7.54 14.56 9.30
CA LEU A 13 -6.51 13.53 9.15
C LEU A 13 -5.59 13.83 7.97
N LEU A 14 -6.14 14.13 6.79
CA LEU A 14 -5.36 14.44 5.59
C LEU A 14 -4.46 15.66 5.78
N ASP A 15 -4.99 16.76 6.32
CA ASP A 15 -4.23 17.96 6.62
C ASP A 15 -3.08 17.67 7.60
N THR A 16 -3.32 16.80 8.58
CA THR A 16 -2.29 16.39 9.54
C THR A 16 -1.18 15.57 8.88
N LEU A 17 -1.52 14.70 7.93
CA LEU A 17 -0.59 13.80 7.24
C LEU A 17 0.10 14.46 6.05
N SER A 18 -0.33 15.63 5.62
CA SER A 18 0.29 16.39 4.53
C SER A 18 1.76 16.70 4.84
N LEU A 19 2.62 16.61 3.83
CA LEU A 19 4.05 16.96 3.91
C LEU A 19 4.30 18.44 3.60
N GLY A 20 3.33 19.14 2.99
CA GLY A 20 3.47 20.54 2.61
C GLY A 20 3.45 21.50 3.81
N ASP A 21 4.17 22.60 3.66
CA ASP A 21 4.27 23.68 4.66
C ASP A 21 3.03 24.59 4.68
N SER A 22 2.05 24.33 3.81
CA SER A 22 0.88 25.19 3.61
C SER A 22 -0.17 25.09 4.72
N VAL A 23 -0.03 24.15 5.66
CA VAL A 23 -1.00 23.94 6.73
C VAL A 23 -0.66 24.83 7.92
N ASP A 24 -1.55 25.76 8.26
CA ASP A 24 -1.45 26.54 9.49
C ASP A 24 -1.50 25.63 10.72
N THR A 25 -0.34 25.50 11.39
CA THR A 25 -0.20 24.63 12.56
C THR A 25 -1.04 25.08 13.74
N GLY A 26 -1.31 26.38 13.88
CA GLY A 26 -2.20 26.91 14.92
C GLY A 26 -3.65 26.50 14.69
N GLN A 27 -4.13 26.68 13.47
CA GLN A 27 -5.46 26.24 13.07
C GLN A 27 -5.61 24.72 13.19
N LEU A 28 -4.57 23.96 12.81
CA LEU A 28 -4.57 22.50 12.92
C LEU A 28 -4.69 22.05 14.38
N ARG A 29 -3.95 22.66 15.30
CA ARG A 29 -4.05 22.38 16.76
C ARG A 29 -5.43 22.69 17.31
N ALA A 30 -6.01 23.83 16.91
CA ALA A 30 -7.37 24.20 17.34
C ALA A 30 -8.42 23.19 16.87
N ARG A 31 -8.31 22.71 15.64
CA ARG A 31 -9.20 21.66 15.10
C ARG A 31 -9.04 20.33 15.83
N TRP A 32 -7.78 19.93 16.16
CA TRP A 32 -7.51 18.73 16.94
C TRP A 32 -8.10 18.77 18.34
N ALA A 33 -8.08 19.93 19.01
CA ALA A 33 -8.65 20.09 20.35
C ALA A 33 -10.16 19.77 20.40
N LEU A 34 -10.88 19.90 19.29
CA LEU A 34 -12.31 19.64 19.16
C LEU A 34 -12.63 18.31 18.47
N ALA A 35 -11.60 17.59 18.00
CA ALA A 35 -11.79 16.43 17.14
C ALA A 35 -12.13 15.14 17.92
N PRO A 36 -12.81 14.18 17.30
CA PRO A 36 -13.06 12.86 17.87
C PRO A 36 -11.78 12.00 17.76
N HIS A 37 -10.84 12.17 18.69
CA HIS A 37 -9.51 11.55 18.66
C HIS A 37 -9.56 10.02 18.44
N GLY A 38 -10.52 9.32 19.08
CA GLY A 38 -10.67 7.87 18.92
C GLY A 38 -11.00 7.45 17.51
N ALA A 39 -11.86 8.20 16.83
CA ALA A 39 -12.25 7.96 15.44
C ALA A 39 -11.06 8.18 14.48
N LEU A 40 -10.29 9.25 14.69
CA LEU A 40 -9.09 9.55 13.90
C LEU A 40 -8.02 8.46 14.04
N VAL A 41 -7.78 7.99 15.27
CA VAL A 41 -6.82 6.91 15.53
C VAL A 41 -7.30 5.59 14.88
N THR A 42 -8.59 5.29 14.97
CA THR A 42 -9.16 4.09 14.33
C THR A 42 -9.01 4.14 12.81
N LEU A 43 -9.33 5.29 12.20
CA LEU A 43 -9.16 5.49 10.76
C LEU A 43 -7.70 5.37 10.34
N ALA A 44 -6.77 6.03 11.04
CA ALA A 44 -5.34 5.96 10.72
C ALA A 44 -4.79 4.53 10.82
N LYS A 45 -5.21 3.76 11.83
CA LYS A 45 -4.85 2.33 11.95
C LYS A 45 -5.38 1.51 10.79
N TYR A 46 -6.64 1.71 10.41
CA TYR A 46 -7.24 1.00 9.28
C TYR A 46 -6.51 1.32 7.97
N GLU A 47 -6.09 2.57 7.79
CA GLU A 47 -5.39 3.05 6.60
C GLU A 47 -3.89 2.70 6.56
N GLY A 48 -3.34 2.12 7.63
CA GLY A 48 -1.89 1.84 7.77
C GLY A 48 -1.05 3.11 7.90
N ALA A 49 -1.63 4.17 8.45
CA ALA A 49 -1.02 5.49 8.62
C ALA A 49 -0.73 5.83 10.09
N GLU A 50 -0.83 4.88 11.01
CA GLU A 50 -0.69 5.11 12.45
C GLU A 50 0.71 5.60 12.86
N LEU A 51 1.78 5.09 12.24
CA LEU A 51 3.13 5.59 12.47
C LEU A 51 3.29 7.03 11.99
N TRP A 52 2.75 7.31 10.82
CA TRP A 52 2.77 8.64 10.23
C TRP A 52 2.02 9.64 11.11
N LEU A 53 0.81 9.27 11.52
CA LEU A 53 0.00 10.11 12.43
C LEU A 53 0.72 10.36 13.75
N ALA A 54 1.25 9.31 14.40
CA ALA A 54 1.96 9.44 15.67
C ALA A 54 3.17 10.40 15.56
N GLN A 55 3.93 10.32 14.48
CA GLN A 55 5.09 11.16 14.25
C GLN A 55 4.68 12.61 13.94
N ARG A 56 3.65 12.84 13.12
CA ARG A 56 3.15 14.17 12.81
C ARG A 56 2.57 14.87 14.03
N LEU A 57 1.75 14.18 14.83
CA LEU A 57 1.19 14.76 16.06
C LEU A 57 2.29 15.20 17.04
N ARG A 58 3.34 14.38 17.18
CA ARG A 58 4.50 14.73 18.00
C ARG A 58 5.22 15.95 17.44
N ALA A 59 5.50 15.99 16.15
CA ALA A 59 6.16 17.14 15.50
C ALA A 59 5.34 18.43 15.62
N LEU A 60 4.02 18.32 15.58
CA LEU A 60 3.09 19.45 15.72
C LEU A 60 2.81 19.83 17.18
N GLY A 61 3.29 19.07 18.17
CA GLY A 61 2.99 19.28 19.59
C GLY A 61 1.51 19.11 19.92
N ILE A 62 0.79 18.22 19.23
CA ILE A 62 -0.63 17.95 19.43
C ILE A 62 -0.77 16.77 20.40
N ALA A 63 -1.41 17.01 21.53
CA ALA A 63 -1.75 15.98 22.51
C ALA A 63 -3.11 15.36 22.23
N LEU A 64 -3.20 14.04 22.32
CA LEU A 64 -4.48 13.31 22.28
C LEU A 64 -5.03 13.10 23.69
N ALA A 65 -6.34 12.86 23.78
CA ALA A 65 -6.94 12.32 25.01
C ALA A 65 -6.30 10.97 25.37
N GLN A 66 -6.24 10.65 26.66
CA GLN A 66 -5.45 9.53 27.19
C GLN A 66 -5.72 8.18 26.51
N VAL A 67 -6.97 7.79 26.33
CA VAL A 67 -7.33 6.50 25.73
C VAL A 67 -6.94 6.42 24.25
N PRO A 68 -7.27 7.39 23.38
CA PRO A 68 -6.77 7.42 22.00
C PRO A 68 -5.24 7.50 21.89
N ALA A 69 -4.55 8.24 22.78
CA ALA A 69 -3.09 8.30 22.82
C ALA A 69 -2.50 6.91 23.06
N ALA A 70 -2.97 6.20 24.10
CA ALA A 70 -2.51 4.84 24.41
C ALA A 70 -2.79 3.87 23.26
N ALA A 71 -3.95 4.00 22.58
CA ALA A 71 -4.30 3.16 21.44
C ALA A 71 -3.40 3.41 20.21
N LEU A 72 -3.02 4.67 19.94
CA LEU A 72 -2.10 5.06 18.88
C LEU A 72 -0.69 4.58 19.18
N ASP A 73 -0.20 4.79 20.41
CA ASP A 73 1.14 4.37 20.84
C ASP A 73 1.30 2.85 20.78
N ALA A 74 0.30 2.10 21.24
CA ALA A 74 0.29 0.65 21.13
C ALA A 74 0.30 0.17 19.68
N ALA A 75 -0.47 0.81 18.79
CA ALA A 75 -0.48 0.49 17.37
C ALA A 75 0.87 0.81 16.73
N ALA A 76 1.40 2.01 16.97
CA ALA A 76 2.70 2.45 16.47
C ALA A 76 3.84 1.54 16.93
N THR A 77 3.83 1.10 18.21
CA THR A 77 4.81 0.18 18.75
C THR A 77 4.75 -1.18 18.08
N ARG A 78 3.56 -1.76 17.90
CA ARG A 78 3.40 -3.03 17.18
C ARG A 78 3.88 -2.93 15.74
N THR A 79 3.58 -1.84 15.06
CA THR A 79 3.98 -1.62 13.67
C THR A 79 5.48 -1.43 13.56
N ARG A 80 6.14 -0.70 14.48
CA ARG A 80 7.61 -0.63 14.55
C ARG A 80 8.24 -2.00 14.76
N ALA A 81 7.73 -2.79 15.69
CA ALA A 81 8.25 -4.13 15.96
C ALA A 81 8.11 -5.05 14.73
N ARG A 82 7.02 -4.95 13.96
CA ARG A 82 6.88 -5.66 12.69
C ARG A 82 7.90 -5.17 11.66
N THR A 83 8.06 -3.86 11.51
CA THR A 83 9.03 -3.27 10.60
C THR A 83 10.46 -3.73 10.93
N MET A 84 10.84 -3.73 12.20
CA MET A 84 12.17 -4.20 12.61
C MET A 84 12.39 -5.68 12.29
N ARG A 85 11.38 -6.53 12.45
CA ARG A 85 11.48 -7.94 12.04
C ARG A 85 11.61 -8.09 10.52
N ALA A 86 10.82 -7.33 9.76
CA ALA A 86 10.94 -7.32 8.29
C ALA A 86 12.33 -6.85 7.83
N ASP A 87 12.94 -5.90 8.55
CA ASP A 87 14.29 -5.43 8.28
C ASP A 87 15.34 -6.52 8.54
N ALA A 88 15.25 -7.18 9.68
CA ALA A 88 16.17 -8.28 9.99
C ALA A 88 16.03 -9.43 8.98
N ALA A 89 14.81 -9.76 8.58
CA ALA A 89 14.55 -10.76 7.55
C ALA A 89 15.12 -10.31 6.18
N LEU A 90 14.94 -9.04 5.81
CA LEU A 90 15.50 -8.49 4.57
C LEU A 90 17.04 -8.60 4.56
N VAL A 91 17.71 -8.21 5.63
CA VAL A 91 19.16 -8.33 5.74
C VAL A 91 19.59 -9.79 5.54
N ALA A 92 18.94 -10.74 6.21
CA ALA A 92 19.24 -12.17 6.08
C ALA A 92 19.04 -12.69 4.64
N VAL A 93 18.00 -12.22 3.95
CA VAL A 93 17.74 -12.55 2.53
C VAL A 93 18.85 -12.00 1.64
N LEU A 94 19.22 -10.72 1.80
CA LEU A 94 20.25 -10.07 1.00
C LEU A 94 21.61 -10.75 1.16
N GLU A 95 21.95 -11.16 2.39
CA GLU A 95 23.19 -11.93 2.65
C GLU A 95 23.15 -13.31 2.00
N ALA A 96 22.01 -14.00 2.06
CA ALA A 96 21.83 -15.29 1.40
C ALA A 96 21.97 -15.19 -0.12
N PHE A 97 21.33 -14.18 -0.72
CA PHE A 97 21.38 -13.93 -2.16
C PHE A 97 22.77 -13.53 -2.62
N ARG A 98 23.46 -12.67 -1.86
CA ARG A 98 24.85 -12.33 -2.14
C ARG A 98 25.77 -13.56 -2.15
N ALA A 99 25.63 -14.45 -1.16
CA ALA A 99 26.41 -15.67 -1.07
C ALA A 99 26.13 -16.65 -2.21
N ALA A 100 24.90 -16.66 -2.71
CA ALA A 100 24.46 -17.50 -3.83
C ALA A 100 24.55 -16.81 -5.19
N GLN A 101 25.07 -15.59 -5.26
CA GLN A 101 25.18 -14.79 -6.47
C GLN A 101 23.82 -14.54 -7.16
N VAL A 102 22.74 -14.40 -6.39
CA VAL A 102 21.41 -14.03 -6.87
C VAL A 102 21.29 -12.51 -6.87
N ASP A 103 21.06 -11.94 -8.03
CA ASP A 103 20.76 -10.52 -8.16
C ASP A 103 19.33 -10.22 -7.72
N CYS A 104 19.14 -9.12 -6.96
CA CYS A 104 17.82 -8.64 -6.59
C CYS A 104 17.76 -7.12 -6.44
N ILE A 105 16.55 -6.60 -6.54
CA ILE A 105 16.25 -5.17 -6.37
C ILE A 105 15.11 -5.04 -5.34
N LEU A 106 15.29 -4.12 -4.40
CA LEU A 106 14.30 -3.77 -3.40
C LEU A 106 13.05 -3.18 -4.05
N LEU A 107 11.87 -3.57 -3.59
CA LEU A 107 10.62 -2.98 -4.03
C LEU A 107 9.88 -2.31 -2.85
N LYS A 108 8.82 -1.58 -3.16
CA LYS A 108 7.83 -1.03 -2.23
C LYS A 108 8.48 -0.39 -0.99
N SER A 109 8.09 -0.84 0.21
CA SER A 109 8.52 -0.28 1.48
C SER A 109 10.03 -0.41 1.72
N ALA A 110 10.65 -1.50 1.31
CA ALA A 110 12.10 -1.70 1.45
C ALA A 110 12.89 -0.67 0.63
N ALA A 111 12.46 -0.36 -0.59
CA ALA A 111 13.06 0.67 -1.43
C ALA A 111 12.79 2.09 -0.89
N LEU A 112 11.55 2.37 -0.45
CA LEU A 112 11.15 3.69 0.06
C LEU A 112 11.92 4.09 1.31
N ARG A 113 12.35 3.15 2.15
CA ARG A 113 13.12 3.45 3.38
C ARG A 113 14.41 4.22 3.12
N ARG A 114 15.01 4.03 1.95
CA ARG A 114 16.14 4.85 1.50
C ARG A 114 15.79 6.34 1.44
N LEU A 115 14.57 6.65 0.99
CA LEU A 115 14.08 8.03 0.86
C LEU A 115 13.58 8.57 2.20
N THR A 116 12.85 7.76 2.97
CA THR A 116 12.33 8.19 4.28
C THR A 116 13.43 8.57 5.25
N ALA A 117 14.62 7.97 5.14
CA ALA A 117 15.78 8.36 5.95
C ALA A 117 16.22 9.83 5.73
N ARG A 118 15.87 10.43 4.59
CA ARG A 118 16.20 11.82 4.22
C ARG A 118 15.07 12.82 4.53
N LEU A 119 13.88 12.32 4.87
CA LEU A 119 12.69 13.13 5.12
C LEU A 119 12.40 13.25 6.61
N PRO A 120 11.71 14.33 7.05
CA PRO A 120 11.30 14.49 8.45
C PRO A 120 10.47 13.33 9.00
N MET A 121 9.93 12.50 8.11
CA MET A 121 9.08 11.35 8.41
C MET A 121 9.82 10.00 8.36
N ALA A 122 11.15 10.02 8.55
CA ALA A 122 11.96 8.80 8.60
C ALA A 122 11.34 7.75 9.55
N GLY A 123 11.22 6.51 9.07
CA GLY A 123 10.64 5.41 9.84
C GLY A 123 9.11 5.42 10.01
N ALA A 124 8.41 6.40 9.43
CA ALA A 124 6.92 6.41 9.44
C ALA A 124 6.29 5.39 8.48
N ARG A 125 7.06 4.90 7.51
CA ARG A 125 6.57 3.88 6.58
C ARG A 125 6.64 2.49 7.23
N ALA A 126 5.49 1.92 7.50
CA ALA A 126 5.37 0.56 8.01
C ALA A 126 5.77 -0.48 6.94
N THR A 127 6.43 -1.53 7.39
CA THR A 127 6.78 -2.70 6.57
C THR A 127 6.34 -3.96 7.31
N SER A 128 5.60 -4.84 6.65
CA SER A 128 5.14 -6.12 7.20
C SER A 128 5.72 -7.32 6.46
N ASP A 129 6.12 -7.09 5.23
CA ASP A 129 6.59 -8.04 4.24
C ASP A 129 7.83 -7.50 3.55
N VAL A 130 8.57 -8.36 2.89
CA VAL A 130 9.74 -8.01 2.10
C VAL A 130 9.45 -8.33 0.63
N ASP A 131 9.43 -7.30 -0.20
CA ASP A 131 9.22 -7.42 -1.64
C ASP A 131 10.54 -7.22 -2.37
N LEU A 132 10.93 -8.19 -3.19
CA LEU A 132 12.15 -8.18 -3.99
C LEU A 132 11.84 -8.51 -5.44
N LEU A 133 12.40 -7.77 -6.38
CA LEU A 133 12.41 -8.14 -7.79
C LEU A 133 13.66 -8.97 -8.06
N VAL A 134 13.49 -10.11 -8.71
CA VAL A 134 14.58 -10.98 -9.18
C VAL A 134 14.43 -11.19 -10.69
N PRO A 135 15.53 -11.49 -11.43
CA PRO A 135 15.43 -11.91 -12.82
C PRO A 135 14.51 -13.14 -12.91
N GLU A 136 13.67 -13.20 -13.93
CA GLU A 136 12.78 -14.35 -14.13
C GLU A 136 13.54 -15.67 -14.22
N ALA A 137 14.70 -15.64 -14.89
CA ALA A 137 15.57 -16.82 -15.05
C ALA A 137 16.14 -17.33 -13.72
N ASP A 138 16.28 -16.45 -12.72
CA ASP A 138 16.87 -16.79 -11.42
C ASP A 138 15.79 -17.09 -10.35
N GLY A 139 14.51 -16.98 -10.70
CA GLY A 139 13.42 -17.09 -9.74
C GLY A 139 13.40 -18.39 -8.94
N ASP A 140 13.53 -19.53 -9.62
CA ASP A 140 13.56 -20.85 -8.96
C ASP A 140 14.82 -21.03 -8.11
N HIS A 141 15.96 -20.51 -8.57
CA HIS A 141 17.22 -20.53 -7.83
C HIS A 141 17.08 -19.67 -6.56
N ALA A 142 16.58 -18.45 -6.66
CA ALA A 142 16.32 -17.56 -5.53
C ALA A 142 15.41 -18.20 -4.48
N LEU A 143 14.31 -18.81 -4.93
CA LEU A 143 13.39 -19.54 -4.04
C LEU A 143 14.09 -20.74 -3.37
N GLY A 144 14.91 -21.49 -4.12
CA GLY A 144 15.71 -22.59 -3.61
C GLY A 144 16.69 -22.16 -2.52
N VAL A 145 17.36 -21.01 -2.70
CA VAL A 145 18.27 -20.42 -1.69
C VAL A 145 17.54 -20.11 -0.39
N LEU A 146 16.34 -19.50 -0.44
CA LEU A 146 15.56 -19.20 0.76
C LEU A 146 15.12 -20.50 1.46
N ARG A 147 14.64 -21.49 0.72
CA ARG A 147 14.25 -22.80 1.28
C ARG A 147 15.42 -23.53 1.95
N ALA A 148 16.62 -23.49 1.35
CA ALA A 148 17.83 -24.07 1.93
C ALA A 148 18.25 -23.40 3.25
N ARG A 149 17.81 -22.16 3.48
CA ARG A 149 17.99 -21.42 4.75
C ARG A 149 16.87 -21.67 5.77
N GLY A 150 15.94 -22.60 5.50
CA GLY A 150 14.84 -22.96 6.40
C GLY A 150 13.59 -22.09 6.27
N TRP A 151 13.48 -21.28 5.21
CA TRP A 151 12.26 -20.52 4.95
C TRP A 151 11.18 -21.45 4.38
N SER A 152 9.98 -21.33 4.90
CA SER A 152 8.85 -22.20 4.57
C SER A 152 7.92 -21.55 3.57
N LEU A 153 7.41 -22.34 2.61
CA LEU A 153 6.36 -21.87 1.70
C LEU A 153 5.09 -21.51 2.50
N LEU A 154 4.48 -20.41 2.15
CA LEU A 154 3.16 -20.04 2.66
C LEU A 154 2.07 -20.72 1.83
N ASP A 155 1.13 -21.43 2.47
CA ASP A 155 0.05 -22.15 1.80
C ASP A 155 -0.90 -21.29 0.96
N SER A 156 -0.85 -19.99 1.15
CA SER A 156 -1.60 -19.00 0.37
C SER A 156 -0.86 -17.66 0.41
N PRO A 157 -0.64 -17.00 -0.74
CA PRO A 157 -0.06 -15.67 -0.80
C PRO A 157 -0.90 -14.61 -0.05
N HIS A 158 -2.08 -14.98 0.43
CA HIS A 158 -3.03 -14.09 1.10
C HIS A 158 -3.08 -14.26 2.63
N GLY A 159 -2.29 -15.18 3.19
CA GLY A 159 -2.32 -15.44 4.63
C GLY A 159 -1.41 -14.55 5.48
N ALA A 160 -0.38 -13.97 4.89
CA ALA A 160 0.64 -13.22 5.63
C ALA A 160 0.31 -11.72 5.81
N GLY A 161 -0.57 -11.16 4.99
CA GLY A 161 -0.90 -9.72 5.01
C GLY A 161 -2.22 -9.37 5.71
N SER A 162 -2.82 -10.27 6.46
CA SER A 162 -4.00 -9.96 7.27
C SER A 162 -3.56 -9.15 8.49
N ASP A 163 -3.85 -7.84 8.48
CA ASP A 163 -3.72 -6.96 9.64
C ASP A 163 -4.69 -7.36 10.78
N ASP A 164 -5.34 -8.51 10.66
CA ASP A 164 -6.26 -9.06 11.66
C ASP A 164 -5.45 -9.77 12.75
N PRO A 165 -5.40 -9.23 13.98
CA PRO A 165 -4.69 -9.85 15.09
C PRO A 165 -5.22 -11.25 15.43
N ALA A 166 -6.42 -11.63 15.01
CA ALA A 166 -6.98 -12.97 15.17
C ALA A 166 -6.37 -14.00 14.19
N VAL A 167 -5.73 -13.54 13.10
CA VAL A 167 -5.06 -14.41 12.11
C VAL A 167 -3.56 -14.53 12.37
N ALA A 168 -3.01 -13.68 13.24
CA ALA A 168 -1.58 -13.63 13.57
C ALA A 168 -1.15 -14.68 14.62
N ALA A 169 -1.96 -15.68 14.93
CA ALA A 169 -1.51 -16.81 15.74
C ALA A 169 -0.44 -17.61 14.98
N PRO A 170 0.70 -17.94 15.62
CA PRO A 170 1.74 -18.74 14.98
C PRO A 170 1.15 -20.07 14.57
N ARG A 171 1.01 -20.30 13.25
CA ARG A 171 0.63 -21.60 12.72
C ARG A 171 1.80 -22.55 12.86
N ALA A 172 1.54 -23.75 13.39
CA ALA A 172 2.54 -24.80 13.48
C ALA A 172 3.17 -25.07 12.09
N PRO A 173 4.49 -25.31 12.01
CA PRO A 173 5.14 -25.66 10.76
C PRO A 173 4.49 -26.91 10.19
N ILE A 174 3.97 -26.82 8.97
CA ILE A 174 3.40 -27.96 8.26
C ILE A 174 4.56 -28.81 7.76
N ALA A 175 4.51 -30.09 8.07
CA ALA A 175 5.47 -31.08 7.58
C ALA A 175 5.51 -31.04 6.03
N PRO A 176 6.68 -31.28 5.40
CA PRO A 176 6.84 -31.17 3.96
C PRO A 176 5.91 -32.18 3.26
N SER A 177 4.79 -31.68 2.79
CA SER A 177 3.89 -32.44 1.93
C SER A 177 4.39 -32.34 0.49
N ASN A 178 4.86 -33.48 0.00
CA ASN A 178 5.23 -33.81 -1.37
C ASN A 178 4.74 -32.86 -2.48
N GLU A 179 5.67 -32.48 -3.35
CA GLU A 179 5.66 -32.13 -4.80
C GLU A 179 4.35 -31.66 -5.50
N ARG A 180 3.19 -31.65 -4.83
CA ARG A 180 1.91 -31.22 -5.42
C ARG A 180 1.68 -29.71 -5.46
N GLY A 181 2.57 -28.93 -4.86
CA GLY A 181 2.42 -27.46 -4.76
C GLY A 181 2.69 -26.74 -6.07
N THR A 182 3.65 -27.18 -6.87
CA THR A 182 4.03 -26.60 -8.15
C THR A 182 2.96 -26.81 -9.23
N MET A 183 2.26 -27.96 -9.24
CA MET A 183 1.18 -28.22 -10.21
C MET A 183 -0.09 -27.40 -9.99
N ARG A 184 -0.31 -26.76 -8.85
CA ARG A 184 -1.52 -25.97 -8.59
C ARG A 184 -1.40 -24.54 -9.11
N ALA A 185 -0.19 -24.00 -9.20
CA ALA A 185 0.06 -22.67 -9.77
C ALA A 185 -0.21 -22.67 -11.29
N GLU A 186 0.16 -23.73 -12.00
CA GLU A 186 -0.09 -23.88 -13.44
C GLU A 186 -1.58 -23.99 -13.80
N ARG A 187 -2.44 -24.45 -12.88
CA ARG A 187 -3.89 -24.60 -13.13
C ARG A 187 -4.71 -23.33 -12.92
N MET A 188 -4.15 -22.25 -12.39
CA MET A 188 -4.92 -21.03 -12.10
C MET A 188 -4.88 -19.98 -13.21
N GLY A 189 -4.16 -20.18 -14.30
CA GLY A 189 -4.32 -19.46 -15.57
C GLY A 189 -4.17 -17.93 -15.54
N ALA A 190 -3.86 -17.32 -14.41
CA ALA A 190 -3.53 -15.91 -14.31
C ALA A 190 -2.01 -15.76 -14.15
N PRO A 191 -1.34 -14.92 -14.93
CA PRO A 191 0.09 -14.66 -14.76
C PRO A 191 0.30 -14.03 -13.38
N HIS A 192 0.77 -14.83 -12.42
CA HIS A 192 1.18 -14.30 -11.13
C HIS A 192 2.46 -13.48 -11.32
N HIS A 193 2.45 -12.26 -10.84
CA HIS A 193 3.63 -11.35 -10.91
C HIS A 193 4.68 -11.68 -9.83
N HIS A 194 4.40 -12.64 -8.95
CA HIS A 194 5.32 -13.09 -7.91
C HIS A 194 5.35 -14.63 -7.83
N LEU A 195 6.48 -15.14 -7.37
CA LEU A 195 6.67 -16.54 -7.03
C LEU A 195 5.89 -16.89 -5.75
N PRO A 196 5.76 -18.18 -5.40
CA PRO A 196 5.20 -18.56 -4.11
C PRO A 196 5.89 -17.84 -2.96
N SER A 197 5.11 -17.18 -2.10
CA SER A 197 5.65 -16.46 -0.95
C SER A 197 6.23 -17.43 0.06
N VAL A 198 7.34 -17.05 0.70
CA VAL A 198 7.96 -17.80 1.80
C VAL A 198 7.94 -16.96 3.07
N ALA A 199 8.01 -17.62 4.23
CA ALA A 199 8.17 -16.94 5.51
C ALA A 199 9.34 -17.52 6.29
N ASP A 200 10.00 -16.65 7.06
CA ASP A 200 10.99 -17.06 8.03
C ASP A 200 10.35 -17.61 9.32
N ALA A 201 11.17 -18.04 10.27
CA ALA A 201 10.71 -18.55 11.55
C ALA A 201 9.96 -17.48 12.40
N SER A 202 10.14 -16.18 12.11
CA SER A 202 9.43 -15.09 12.78
C SER A 202 8.07 -14.76 12.13
N GLY A 203 7.73 -15.44 11.03
CA GLY A 203 6.51 -15.26 10.25
C GLY A 203 6.55 -14.05 9.31
N VAL A 204 7.72 -13.46 9.03
CA VAL A 204 7.88 -12.41 8.03
C VAL A 204 7.79 -13.02 6.63
N ALA A 205 6.86 -12.53 5.83
CA ALA A 205 6.71 -12.95 4.44
C ALA A 205 7.75 -12.31 3.54
N ILE A 206 8.31 -13.11 2.63
CA ILE A 206 9.13 -12.64 1.52
C ILE A 206 8.38 -12.94 0.23
N GLU A 207 8.20 -11.92 -0.59
CA GLU A 207 7.58 -12.00 -1.90
C GLU A 207 8.63 -11.72 -2.98
N LEU A 208 8.97 -12.75 -3.74
CA LEU A 208 9.86 -12.63 -4.89
C LEU A 208 9.04 -12.31 -6.13
N HIS A 209 9.22 -11.13 -6.67
CA HIS A 209 8.56 -10.66 -7.88
C HIS A 209 9.46 -10.92 -9.09
N THR A 210 8.88 -11.36 -10.20
CA THR A 210 9.56 -11.42 -11.51
C THR A 210 9.12 -10.28 -12.41
N THR A 211 8.02 -9.61 -12.07
CA THR A 211 7.52 -8.41 -12.74
C THR A 211 6.85 -7.48 -11.73
N THR A 212 6.56 -6.26 -12.13
CA THR A 212 6.06 -5.19 -11.26
C THR A 212 4.66 -4.69 -11.59
N GLY A 213 4.00 -5.37 -12.53
CA GLY A 213 2.63 -5.05 -12.93
C GLY A 213 2.19 -5.90 -14.10
N HIS A 214 0.88 -5.96 -14.30
CA HIS A 214 0.27 -6.85 -15.30
C HIS A 214 0.59 -6.48 -16.76
N ALA A 215 1.04 -5.25 -17.01
CA ALA A 215 1.31 -4.76 -18.36
C ALA A 215 2.79 -4.86 -18.76
N VAL A 216 3.68 -5.24 -17.84
CA VAL A 216 5.13 -5.25 -18.08
C VAL A 216 5.66 -6.68 -18.06
N ARG A 217 6.34 -7.08 -19.15
CA ARG A 217 6.98 -8.40 -19.22
C ARG A 217 8.12 -8.51 -18.21
N PRO A 218 8.37 -9.68 -17.59
CA PRO A 218 9.38 -9.86 -16.54
C PRO A 218 10.76 -9.32 -16.90
N MET A 219 11.29 -9.70 -18.06
CA MET A 219 12.62 -9.25 -18.51
C MET A 219 12.68 -7.71 -18.68
N GLU A 220 11.60 -7.09 -19.13
CA GLU A 220 11.55 -5.64 -19.28
C GLU A 220 11.44 -4.94 -17.93
N ALA A 221 10.66 -5.48 -16.98
CA ALA A 221 10.56 -4.98 -15.62
C ALA A 221 11.93 -4.99 -14.94
N TRP A 222 12.67 -6.10 -15.06
CA TRP A 222 14.02 -6.23 -14.53
C TRP A 222 14.97 -5.20 -15.16
N ARG A 223 15.04 -5.15 -16.49
CA ARG A 223 15.94 -4.25 -17.22
C ARG A 223 15.72 -2.79 -16.83
N ARG A 224 14.49 -2.37 -16.70
CA ARG A 224 14.14 -0.99 -16.28
C ARG A 224 14.50 -0.70 -14.84
N ALA A 225 14.22 -1.64 -13.94
CA ALA A 225 14.58 -1.49 -12.54
C ALA A 225 16.09 -1.39 -12.32
N VAL A 226 16.88 -2.11 -13.15
CA VAL A 226 18.35 -2.08 -13.11
C VAL A 226 18.92 -0.82 -13.74
N ALA A 227 18.33 -0.29 -14.81
CA ALA A 227 18.89 0.83 -15.58
C ALA A 227 19.15 2.07 -14.73
N ASP A 228 18.23 2.41 -13.82
CA ASP A 228 18.31 3.58 -12.95
C ASP A 228 18.51 3.20 -11.48
N ARG A 229 19.03 1.98 -11.21
CA ARG A 229 19.19 1.50 -9.83
C ARG A 229 20.14 2.36 -9.02
N GLN A 230 19.82 2.52 -7.76
CA GLN A 230 20.56 3.31 -6.79
C GLN A 230 20.98 2.43 -5.61
N PRO A 231 22.18 2.63 -5.05
CA PRO A 231 22.59 1.89 -3.87
C PRO A 231 21.73 2.27 -2.67
N ALA A 232 21.31 1.26 -1.92
CA ALA A 232 20.63 1.39 -0.64
C ALA A 232 21.47 0.66 0.42
N ASN A 233 21.77 1.33 1.53
CA ASN A 233 22.45 0.70 2.66
C ASN A 233 21.39 0.33 3.70
N LEU A 234 21.38 -0.93 4.08
CA LEU A 234 20.49 -1.49 5.10
C LEU A 234 21.36 -2.21 6.15
N ASP A 235 21.59 -1.53 7.26
CA ASP A 235 22.38 -2.06 8.39
C ASP A 235 23.77 -2.61 7.96
N GLY A 236 24.45 -1.91 7.04
CA GLY A 236 25.76 -2.29 6.53
C GLY A 236 25.72 -3.23 5.31
N VAL A 237 24.56 -3.75 4.93
CA VAL A 237 24.40 -4.55 3.72
C VAL A 237 24.02 -3.64 2.55
N VAL A 238 24.81 -3.67 1.48
CA VAL A 238 24.52 -2.94 0.25
C VAL A 238 23.46 -3.71 -0.54
N ALA A 239 22.38 -3.03 -0.86
CA ALA A 239 21.33 -3.50 -1.74
C ALA A 239 21.08 -2.49 -2.86
N TRP A 240 20.25 -2.82 -3.81
CA TRP A 240 19.86 -1.95 -4.91
C TRP A 240 18.38 -1.64 -4.85
N ALA A 241 18.04 -0.37 -4.99
CA ALA A 241 16.67 0.09 -5.16
C ALA A 241 16.50 0.68 -6.57
N PRO A 242 15.32 0.62 -7.19
CA PRO A 242 15.07 1.27 -8.47
C PRO A 242 15.17 2.79 -8.33
N GLY A 243 15.27 3.49 -9.45
CA GLY A 243 15.16 4.95 -9.49
C GLY A 243 13.78 5.44 -9.00
N ASP A 244 13.74 6.66 -8.46
CA ASP A 244 12.54 7.20 -7.81
C ASP A 244 11.32 7.30 -8.74
N SER A 245 11.53 7.64 -10.02
CA SER A 245 10.46 7.67 -11.03
C SER A 245 9.85 6.30 -11.27
N TRP A 246 10.70 5.25 -11.31
CA TRP A 246 10.23 3.89 -11.45
C TRP A 246 9.47 3.42 -10.20
N LEU A 247 9.94 3.75 -9.01
CA LEU A 247 9.24 3.48 -7.75
C LEU A 247 7.87 4.15 -7.70
N LEU A 248 7.76 5.39 -8.18
CA LEU A 248 6.48 6.09 -8.25
C LEU A 248 5.52 5.40 -9.23
N LEU A 249 5.99 5.03 -10.42
CA LEU A 249 5.19 4.29 -11.39
C LEU A 249 4.73 2.94 -10.83
N HIS A 250 5.61 2.24 -10.10
CA HIS A 250 5.26 1.00 -9.42
C HIS A 250 4.22 1.22 -8.31
N ALA A 251 4.34 2.29 -7.52
CA ALA A 251 3.35 2.64 -6.50
C ALA A 251 1.97 2.95 -7.10
N VAL A 252 1.93 3.66 -8.24
CA VAL A 252 0.69 3.91 -9.00
C VAL A 252 0.09 2.60 -9.49
N ALA A 253 0.89 1.77 -10.17
CA ALA A 253 0.43 0.48 -10.71
C ALA A 253 -0.10 -0.44 -9.61
N HIS A 254 0.62 -0.53 -8.48
CA HIS A 254 0.21 -1.33 -7.33
C HIS A 254 -1.07 -0.77 -6.67
N GLY A 255 -1.14 0.54 -6.44
CA GLY A 255 -2.32 1.18 -5.87
C GLY A 255 -3.57 1.03 -6.75
N LEU A 256 -3.44 1.08 -8.08
CA LEU A 256 -4.53 0.90 -9.02
C LEU A 256 -4.82 -0.59 -9.32
N GLY A 257 -3.80 -1.43 -9.40
CA GLY A 257 -3.92 -2.87 -9.66
C GLY A 257 -4.64 -3.59 -8.52
N ASP A 258 -4.27 -3.34 -7.30
CA ASP A 258 -4.96 -3.88 -6.13
C ASP A 258 -6.44 -3.43 -6.05
N ALA A 259 -6.74 -2.22 -6.53
CA ALA A 259 -8.13 -1.76 -6.68
C ALA A 259 -8.92 -2.56 -7.72
N GLY A 260 -8.26 -3.05 -8.78
CA GLY A 260 -8.87 -3.83 -9.87
C GLY A 260 -9.12 -5.29 -9.49
N GLU A 261 -8.13 -5.99 -8.99
CA GLU A 261 -8.21 -7.43 -8.77
C GLU A 261 -8.81 -7.85 -7.44
N ARG A 262 -8.57 -7.11 -6.39
CA ARG A 262 -8.90 -7.53 -5.04
C ARG A 262 -9.75 -6.57 -4.25
N ALA A 263 -10.28 -5.48 -4.79
CA ALA A 263 -11.15 -4.55 -4.06
C ALA A 263 -10.80 -4.32 -2.56
N ARG A 264 -9.80 -5.03 -2.02
CA ARG A 264 -9.55 -5.21 -0.60
C ARG A 264 -8.58 -4.22 0.00
N SER A 265 -7.65 -3.69 -0.77
CA SER A 265 -6.57 -2.85 -0.22
C SER A 265 -6.14 -1.67 -1.09
N GLY A 266 -6.41 -1.69 -2.37
CA GLY A 266 -5.77 -0.84 -3.37
C GLY A 266 -5.97 0.67 -3.24
N LEU A 267 -6.96 1.13 -2.50
CA LEU A 267 -7.21 2.55 -2.27
C LEU A 267 -6.93 2.98 -0.82
N ARG A 268 -6.04 2.29 -0.10
CA ARG A 268 -5.66 2.71 1.24
C ARG A 268 -4.75 3.93 1.19
N LEU A 269 -4.92 4.82 2.15
CA LEU A 269 -4.15 6.06 2.29
C LEU A 269 -2.63 5.82 2.26
N ARG A 270 -2.16 4.71 2.82
CA ARG A 270 -0.73 4.34 2.83
C ARG A 270 -0.08 4.36 1.44
N TYR A 271 -0.81 3.99 0.37
CA TYR A 271 -0.25 4.00 -0.99
C TYR A 271 -0.07 5.41 -1.55
N TRP A 272 -1.01 6.31 -1.26
CA TRP A 272 -0.83 7.72 -1.60
C TRP A 272 0.26 8.39 -0.77
N LEU A 273 0.45 7.96 0.50
CA LEU A 273 1.58 8.40 1.31
C LEU A 273 2.92 7.95 0.70
N ASP A 274 3.02 6.73 0.16
CA ASP A 274 4.20 6.27 -0.58
C ASP A 274 4.49 7.17 -1.79
N GLY A 275 3.45 7.50 -2.57
CA GLY A 275 3.58 8.44 -3.68
C GLY A 275 3.97 9.85 -3.23
N ALA A 276 3.38 10.33 -2.15
CA ALA A 276 3.69 11.65 -1.60
C ALA A 276 5.15 11.77 -1.16
N ILE A 277 5.72 10.72 -0.53
CA ILE A 277 7.15 10.66 -0.18
C ILE A 277 8.03 10.81 -1.43
N LEU A 278 7.72 10.06 -2.49
CA LEU A 278 8.48 10.09 -3.73
C LEU A 278 8.40 11.45 -4.42
N ILE A 279 7.22 12.06 -4.45
CA ILE A 279 6.99 13.38 -5.03
C ILE A 279 7.73 14.46 -4.22
N ALA A 280 7.67 14.40 -2.89
CA ALA A 280 8.38 15.35 -2.02
C ALA A 280 9.91 15.23 -2.12
N GLY A 281 10.43 14.06 -2.51
CA GLY A 281 11.86 13.82 -2.73
C GLY A 281 12.48 14.62 -3.89
N ASN A 282 11.67 15.16 -4.78
CA ASN A 282 12.02 16.04 -5.91
C ASN A 282 13.14 15.52 -6.84
N THR A 283 13.22 14.19 -7.00
CA THR A 283 14.22 13.51 -7.86
C THR A 283 13.58 12.85 -9.08
N LEU A 284 12.31 13.18 -9.34
CA LEU A 284 11.49 12.51 -10.35
C LEU A 284 11.77 13.04 -11.77
N ARG A 285 11.81 12.11 -12.71
CA ARG A 285 11.84 12.41 -14.15
C ARG A 285 10.41 12.42 -14.67
N TRP A 286 9.78 13.57 -14.66
CA TRP A 286 8.38 13.74 -15.06
C TRP A 286 8.12 13.43 -16.55
N ASP A 287 9.11 13.62 -17.41
CA ASP A 287 9.07 13.19 -18.81
C ASP A 287 8.82 11.68 -18.95
N VAL A 288 9.55 10.87 -18.19
CA VAL A 288 9.40 9.41 -18.15
C VAL A 288 8.05 9.02 -17.55
N ILE A 289 7.64 9.66 -16.44
CA ILE A 289 6.35 9.38 -15.79
C ILE A 289 5.20 9.66 -16.74
N ARG A 290 5.21 10.80 -17.42
CA ARG A 290 4.17 11.17 -18.40
C ARG A 290 4.08 10.16 -19.53
N GLU A 291 5.20 9.76 -20.12
CA GLU A 291 5.24 8.75 -21.19
C GLU A 291 4.58 7.44 -20.73
N ARG A 292 4.99 6.92 -19.57
CA ARG A 292 4.53 5.62 -19.05
C ARG A 292 3.07 5.63 -18.60
N VAL A 293 2.63 6.71 -18.01
CA VAL A 293 1.21 6.93 -17.68
C VAL A 293 0.39 7.00 -18.96
N GLY A 294 0.89 7.72 -19.99
CA GLY A 294 0.20 7.86 -21.28
C GLY A 294 0.02 6.54 -22.03
N THR A 295 0.97 5.61 -21.92
CA THR A 295 0.88 4.28 -22.54
C THR A 295 -0.04 3.31 -21.79
N GLY A 296 -0.55 3.66 -20.62
CA GLY A 296 -1.40 2.79 -19.80
C GLY A 296 -0.64 1.69 -19.05
N GLU A 297 0.68 1.76 -18.98
CA GLU A 297 1.52 0.77 -18.29
C GLU A 297 1.21 0.66 -16.79
N THR A 298 0.81 1.76 -16.18
CA THR A 298 0.45 1.84 -14.75
C THR A 298 -1.05 1.67 -14.49
N GLY A 299 -1.82 1.33 -15.50
CA GLY A 299 -3.27 1.28 -15.47
C GLY A 299 -3.91 2.34 -16.39
N PRO A 300 -5.24 2.51 -16.38
CA PRO A 300 -5.91 3.50 -17.20
C PRO A 300 -5.33 4.91 -16.99
N PRO A 301 -4.90 5.61 -18.06
CA PRO A 301 -4.15 6.87 -17.93
C PRO A 301 -4.85 7.96 -17.10
N ALA A 302 -6.17 8.07 -17.21
CA ALA A 302 -6.94 9.03 -16.42
C ALA A 302 -6.87 8.75 -14.92
N LEU A 303 -6.93 7.47 -14.53
CA LEU A 303 -6.84 7.08 -13.12
C LEU A 303 -5.43 7.22 -12.56
N ALA A 304 -4.42 6.88 -13.35
CA ALA A 304 -3.03 7.06 -12.96
C ALA A 304 -2.73 8.55 -12.72
N ARG A 305 -3.23 9.44 -13.59
CA ARG A 305 -3.14 10.88 -13.39
C ARG A 305 -3.86 11.33 -12.12
N ALA A 306 -5.12 10.90 -11.92
CA ALA A 306 -5.89 11.23 -10.71
C ALA A 306 -5.17 10.77 -9.45
N TRP A 307 -4.58 9.57 -9.48
CA TRP A 307 -3.79 9.04 -8.37
C TRP A 307 -2.57 9.92 -8.06
N LEU A 308 -1.81 10.31 -9.09
CA LEU A 308 -0.65 11.19 -8.95
C LEU A 308 -1.03 12.57 -8.42
N TRP A 309 -2.10 13.18 -8.93
CA TRP A 309 -2.63 14.45 -8.42
C TRP A 309 -3.00 14.38 -6.94
N THR A 310 -3.62 13.28 -6.51
CA THR A 310 -3.97 13.06 -5.11
C THR A 310 -2.72 12.94 -4.23
N ALA A 311 -1.73 12.15 -4.66
CA ALA A 311 -0.46 12.00 -3.95
C ALA A 311 0.30 13.32 -3.83
N ALA A 312 0.30 14.14 -4.88
CA ALA A 312 0.93 15.45 -4.87
C ALA A 312 0.22 16.45 -3.95
N GLY A 313 -1.09 16.39 -3.86
CA GLY A 313 -1.85 17.15 -2.87
C GLY A 313 -1.39 16.85 -1.45
N ILE A 314 -1.15 15.57 -1.12
CA ILE A 314 -0.61 15.15 0.18
C ILE A 314 0.86 15.60 0.33
N ALA A 315 1.66 15.53 -0.74
CA ALA A 315 3.04 16.01 -0.74
C ALA A 315 3.15 17.52 -0.53
N GLY A 316 2.07 18.27 -0.77
CA GLY A 316 2.08 19.73 -0.77
C GLY A 316 2.88 20.33 -1.93
N CYS A 317 3.15 19.54 -2.97
CA CYS A 317 3.99 19.90 -4.10
C CYS A 317 3.22 19.70 -5.41
N ARG A 318 3.25 20.71 -6.29
CA ARG A 318 2.65 20.68 -7.63
C ARG A 318 3.68 20.60 -8.75
N VAL A 319 4.96 20.67 -8.43
CA VAL A 319 6.04 20.68 -9.43
C VAL A 319 6.01 19.40 -10.26
N GLY A 320 6.02 19.55 -11.57
CA GLY A 320 6.04 18.46 -12.54
C GLY A 320 4.68 17.79 -12.83
N ILE A 321 3.69 17.94 -11.94
CA ILE A 321 2.34 17.38 -12.16
C ILE A 321 1.60 18.13 -13.27
N ASP A 322 1.78 19.44 -13.37
CA ASP A 322 1.21 20.23 -14.46
C ASP A 322 1.70 19.74 -15.83
N GLU A 323 2.85 19.08 -15.88
CA GLU A 323 3.39 18.43 -17.07
C GLU A 323 2.64 17.16 -17.50
N LEU A 324 1.83 16.55 -16.62
CA LEU A 324 1.05 15.36 -16.95
C LEU A 324 -0.14 15.65 -17.89
N GLY A 325 -0.32 16.91 -18.28
CA GLY A 325 -1.34 17.38 -19.21
C GLY A 325 -2.51 18.05 -18.50
N SER A 326 -2.99 19.14 -19.10
CA SER A 326 -4.08 20.00 -18.64
C SER A 326 -5.49 19.41 -18.80
N GLY A 327 -5.63 18.10 -18.99
CA GLY A 327 -6.96 17.48 -18.99
C GLY A 327 -7.57 17.64 -17.59
N GLU A 328 -8.84 18.00 -17.51
CA GLU A 328 -9.64 18.02 -16.26
C GLU A 328 -9.72 16.62 -15.62
N VAL A 329 -8.62 16.16 -15.05
CA VAL A 329 -8.60 14.95 -14.25
C VAL A 329 -8.84 15.40 -12.82
N ALA A 330 -10.05 15.21 -12.33
CA ALA A 330 -10.34 15.43 -10.93
C ALA A 330 -9.45 14.51 -10.08
N ALA A 331 -8.77 15.08 -9.09
CA ALA A 331 -8.13 14.29 -8.06
C ALA A 331 -9.17 13.39 -7.36
N PHE A 332 -8.74 12.26 -6.82
CA PHE A 332 -9.64 11.46 -5.98
C PHE A 332 -10.16 12.30 -4.81
N GLU A 333 -11.44 12.24 -4.54
CA GLU A 333 -12.06 12.87 -3.37
C GLU A 333 -11.71 12.05 -2.11
N LEU A 334 -10.43 12.10 -1.74
CA LEU A 334 -9.86 11.27 -0.68
C LEU A 334 -10.48 11.55 0.69
N ASP A 335 -10.86 12.79 0.95
CA ASP A 335 -11.58 13.18 2.17
C ASP A 335 -12.96 12.50 2.27
N ARG A 336 -13.69 12.39 1.16
CA ARG A 336 -14.96 11.67 1.11
C ARG A 336 -14.78 10.16 1.27
N LEU A 337 -13.76 9.60 0.63
CA LEU A 337 -13.41 8.19 0.79
C LEU A 337 -13.11 7.85 2.26
N LEU A 338 -12.31 8.67 2.92
CA LEU A 338 -11.96 8.47 4.33
C LEU A 338 -13.14 8.70 5.26
N ALA A 339 -14.03 9.68 4.96
CA ALA A 339 -15.27 9.91 5.70
C ALA A 339 -16.21 8.68 5.61
N TRP A 340 -16.35 8.11 4.42
CA TRP A 340 -17.10 6.86 4.23
C TRP A 340 -16.51 5.71 5.06
N ARG A 341 -15.21 5.51 5.02
CA ARG A 341 -14.54 4.47 5.81
C ARG A 341 -14.73 4.66 7.29
N LEU A 342 -14.60 5.88 7.76
CA LEU A 342 -14.85 6.24 9.16
C LEU A 342 -16.26 5.83 9.59
N ARG A 343 -17.28 6.17 8.78
CA ARG A 343 -18.67 5.79 9.03
C ARG A 343 -18.88 4.28 9.09
N VAL A 344 -18.25 3.53 8.19
CA VAL A 344 -18.34 2.06 8.19
C VAL A 344 -17.65 1.49 9.42
N LEU A 345 -16.46 2.00 9.79
CA LEU A 345 -15.74 1.58 10.99
C LEU A 345 -16.49 1.85 12.30
N GLU A 346 -17.27 2.91 12.35
CA GLU A 346 -18.12 3.23 13.53
C GLU A 346 -19.36 2.34 13.65
N ARG A 347 -19.90 1.87 12.54
CA ARG A 347 -21.20 1.18 12.50
C ARG A 347 -21.09 -0.34 12.34
N HIS A 348 -19.98 -0.81 11.82
CA HIS A 348 -19.79 -2.20 11.49
C HIS A 348 -18.49 -2.72 12.06
N ASP A 349 -18.51 -3.94 12.55
CA ASP A 349 -17.28 -4.63 12.89
C ASP A 349 -16.45 -4.83 11.61
N ALA A 350 -15.32 -4.12 11.52
CA ALA A 350 -14.39 -4.18 10.39
C ALA A 350 -13.77 -5.57 10.20
N THR A 351 -13.80 -6.42 11.23
CA THR A 351 -13.34 -7.82 11.16
C THR A 351 -14.39 -8.73 10.54
N SER A 352 -15.66 -8.31 10.54
CA SER A 352 -16.74 -9.07 9.92
C SER A 352 -16.58 -9.10 8.38
N ARG A 353 -17.05 -10.20 7.77
CA ARG A 353 -17.06 -10.32 6.30
C ARG A 353 -17.86 -9.22 5.60
N TRP A 354 -18.93 -8.75 6.22
CA TRP A 354 -19.77 -7.68 5.69
C TRP A 354 -19.14 -6.31 5.87
N GLY A 355 -18.57 -6.00 7.05
CA GLY A 355 -17.85 -4.76 7.29
C GLY A 355 -16.70 -4.58 6.28
N ARG A 356 -15.91 -5.62 6.06
CA ARG A 356 -14.86 -5.60 5.04
C ARG A 356 -15.41 -5.33 3.64
N LYS A 357 -16.48 -6.01 3.22
CA LYS A 357 -17.08 -5.77 1.89
C LYS A 357 -17.61 -4.35 1.72
N LEU A 358 -18.25 -3.79 2.73
CA LEU A 358 -18.74 -2.41 2.66
C LEU A 358 -17.58 -1.41 2.54
N LEU A 359 -16.49 -1.62 3.28
CA LEU A 359 -15.29 -0.80 3.19
C LEU A 359 -14.64 -0.87 1.79
N GLU A 360 -14.62 -2.04 1.19
CA GLU A 360 -14.04 -2.28 -0.14
C GLU A 360 -14.88 -1.68 -1.27
N GLU A 361 -16.17 -1.95 -1.31
CA GLU A 361 -17.05 -1.51 -2.40
C GLU A 361 -17.39 -0.02 -2.29
N GLY A 362 -17.60 0.48 -1.08
CA GLY A 362 -17.81 1.91 -0.87
C GLY A 362 -16.61 2.74 -1.32
N ALA A 363 -15.39 2.28 -1.06
CA ALA A 363 -14.18 2.94 -1.51
C ALA A 363 -14.12 3.09 -3.04
N ARG A 364 -14.57 2.10 -3.79
CA ARG A 364 -14.59 2.15 -5.28
C ARG A 364 -15.59 3.16 -5.80
N ILE A 365 -16.76 3.22 -5.21
CA ILE A 365 -17.83 4.13 -5.63
C ILE A 365 -17.42 5.57 -5.33
N GLU A 366 -16.83 5.80 -4.16
CA GLU A 366 -16.36 7.13 -3.74
C GLU A 366 -15.22 7.64 -4.58
N ALA A 367 -14.30 6.77 -4.94
CA ALA A 367 -13.19 7.13 -5.81
C ALA A 367 -13.63 7.41 -7.26
N GLY A 368 -14.93 7.30 -7.57
CA GLY A 368 -15.43 7.48 -8.93
C GLY A 368 -14.90 6.44 -9.92
N LEU A 369 -14.43 5.29 -9.43
CA LEU A 369 -13.89 4.24 -10.28
C LEU A 369 -14.99 3.63 -11.14
N PRO A 370 -14.85 3.65 -12.47
CA PRO A 370 -15.83 3.04 -13.37
C PRO A 370 -15.94 1.52 -13.12
N PRO A 371 -17.15 0.96 -13.25
CA PRO A 371 -17.39 -0.48 -13.02
C PRO A 371 -16.51 -1.40 -13.89
N GLU A 372 -16.03 -0.89 -15.02
CA GLU A 372 -15.23 -1.64 -16.01
C GLU A 372 -13.80 -1.93 -15.53
N LEU A 373 -13.29 -1.18 -14.55
CA LEU A 373 -11.98 -1.45 -13.95
C LEU A 373 -11.94 -2.70 -13.07
N ALA A 374 -13.07 -3.34 -12.88
CA ALA A 374 -13.13 -4.68 -12.34
C ALA A 374 -12.69 -5.73 -13.36
N TRP A 375 -11.48 -5.65 -13.88
CA TRP A 375 -10.93 -6.62 -14.81
C TRP A 375 -10.46 -7.86 -14.05
N SER A 376 -11.33 -8.87 -14.00
CA SER A 376 -10.98 -10.22 -13.57
C SER A 376 -11.82 -11.23 -14.36
N PRO A 377 -11.26 -12.31 -14.86
CA PRO A 377 -12.01 -13.43 -15.43
C PRO A 377 -12.75 -14.20 -14.34
N GLU A 378 -13.61 -13.52 -13.59
CA GLU A 378 -14.39 -14.12 -12.54
C GLU A 378 -15.48 -15.05 -13.09
N PRO A 379 -15.72 -16.22 -12.45
CA PRO A 379 -16.87 -17.06 -12.74
C PRO A 379 -18.18 -16.28 -12.63
N LEU A 380 -19.17 -16.61 -13.45
CA LEU A 380 -20.47 -15.92 -13.50
C LEU A 380 -21.11 -15.72 -12.11
N ARG A 381 -21.04 -16.73 -11.23
CA ARG A 381 -21.56 -16.66 -9.85
C ARG A 381 -20.87 -15.59 -9.00
N ALA A 382 -19.58 -15.40 -9.19
CA ALA A 382 -18.81 -14.36 -8.48
C ALA A 382 -19.17 -12.97 -9.02
N ARG A 383 -19.35 -12.81 -10.34
CA ARG A 383 -19.83 -11.57 -10.97
C ARG A 383 -21.23 -11.16 -10.49
N VAL A 384 -22.16 -12.12 -10.35
CA VAL A 384 -23.51 -11.84 -9.84
C VAL A 384 -23.46 -11.37 -8.37
N ARG A 385 -22.70 -12.07 -7.53
CA ARG A 385 -22.51 -11.66 -6.12
C ARG A 385 -21.86 -10.28 -5.99
N ARG A 386 -20.90 -9.97 -6.85
CA ARG A 386 -20.25 -8.66 -6.88
C ARG A 386 -21.24 -7.57 -7.30
N ARG A 387 -22.04 -7.78 -8.37
CA ARG A 387 -23.07 -6.82 -8.80
C ARG A 387 -24.11 -6.56 -7.72
N ALA A 388 -24.53 -7.56 -6.98
CA ALA A 388 -25.44 -7.40 -5.85
C ALA A 388 -24.81 -6.57 -4.73
N ALA A 389 -23.54 -6.82 -4.38
CA ALA A 389 -22.82 -6.03 -3.38
C ALA A 389 -22.61 -4.57 -3.84
N GLN A 390 -22.30 -4.35 -5.12
CA GLN A 390 -22.19 -3.01 -5.72
C GLN A 390 -23.54 -2.26 -5.69
N TRP A 391 -24.63 -2.95 -5.98
CA TRP A 391 -25.97 -2.35 -5.93
C TRP A 391 -26.32 -1.92 -4.49
N LEU A 392 -26.09 -2.78 -3.51
CA LEU A 392 -26.31 -2.47 -2.09
C LEU A 392 -25.43 -1.29 -1.63
N ALA A 393 -24.16 -1.26 -2.04
CA ALA A 393 -23.26 -0.16 -1.71
C ALA A 393 -23.72 1.14 -2.36
N ARG A 394 -24.18 1.12 -3.63
CA ARG A 394 -24.73 2.30 -4.32
C ARG A 394 -26.03 2.81 -3.67
N ALA A 395 -26.92 1.90 -3.28
CA ALA A 395 -28.16 2.26 -2.59
C ALA A 395 -27.88 2.92 -1.23
N HIS A 396 -26.94 2.34 -0.47
CA HIS A 396 -26.53 2.90 0.82
C HIS A 396 -25.80 4.25 0.65
N TRP A 397 -25.01 4.40 -0.39
CA TRP A 397 -24.32 5.63 -0.77
C TRP A 397 -25.30 6.73 -1.21
N ALA A 398 -26.26 6.42 -2.08
CA ALA A 398 -27.30 7.38 -2.49
C ALA A 398 -28.11 7.88 -1.29
N TRP A 399 -28.46 6.99 -0.35
CA TRP A 399 -29.13 7.35 0.88
C TRP A 399 -28.26 8.25 1.78
N TRP A 400 -26.96 7.97 1.90
CA TRP A 400 -26.03 8.79 2.67
C TRP A 400 -25.85 10.19 2.06
N ARG A 401 -25.66 10.27 0.71
CA ARG A 401 -25.60 11.56 0.00
C ARG A 401 -26.82 12.43 0.21
N ALA A 402 -28.00 11.83 0.26
CA ALA A 402 -29.24 12.57 0.50
C ALA A 402 -29.32 13.19 1.91
N GLN A 403 -28.43 12.79 2.84
CA GLN A 403 -28.38 13.30 4.21
C GLN A 403 -27.22 14.30 4.45
N THR A 404 -26.29 14.44 3.48
CA THR A 404 -25.17 15.39 3.50
C THR A 404 -25.46 16.62 2.67
#